data_679b13bdcc57ed92f2aa35852191a6f8
#
_entry.id   679b13bdcc57ed92f2aa35852191a6f8
#
_cell.length_a   1.000
_cell.length_b   1.000
_cell.length_c   1.000
_cell.angle_alpha   90.00
_cell.angle_beta   90.00
_cell.angle_gamma   90.00
#
_symmetry.space_group_name_H-M   'P 1'
#
loop_
_entity.id
_entity.type
_entity.pdbx_description
1 polymer ?
#
loop_
_entity_poly.entity_id
_entity_poly.type
_entity_poly.pdbx_seq_one_letter_code
_entity_poly.pdbx_strand_id
1 'polypeptide(L)'
;MSKNYNLSISPANHLANANVSYRNGNPVVRFEIGESNRVLLPSSLRLVGSYHVYKDAARGVPVEATALETPSNLGVYAALDSLSFRTQRSKSEIETISGYNSFMSTYLPVTSSLQDGIGHLGESALVAPNPQFNKETVVNNASVTTGNSFCIPLVSGFTSSNNPYPLYNQGVEVTLQLSPDSQVMFSTGTDSSAFVNGFYEFKDLKLICEVVDTGESPDPSAPLTYEYNSITTFYNTINSTNAQISLNLGQSRVLGVFGSFVPTSFINNLTQNGLATLYPRKSATESAAIEQIVFTRGGERFPLIYNLDTLQKTTPTDESADPQVVRNFMNAIVEFSKLNRTNASPVNTFVETDGTYGYKETIQGGSAGAGIGCAMDVISGQGIDFSRVPFGIQMELDLDLDFPNALYLYVHAKNTLVMSGDSIQVLH
;
A
#
# COMPACT_ATOMS: atom_id res chain seq x y z
N MET A 1 -18.30 -27.61 18.19
CA MET A 1 -18.30 -27.14 16.77
C MET A 1 -18.04 -25.65 16.79
N SER A 2 -16.95 -25.20 16.16
CA SER A 2 -16.68 -23.78 15.96
C SER A 2 -17.78 -23.16 15.08
N LYS A 3 -18.23 -21.98 15.48
CA LYS A 3 -19.22 -21.21 14.70
C LYS A 3 -18.56 -19.95 14.17
N ASN A 4 -18.68 -19.72 12.88
CA ASN A 4 -18.19 -18.52 12.24
C ASN A 4 -19.30 -17.48 12.17
N TYR A 5 -18.95 -16.22 12.43
CA TYR A 5 -19.87 -15.09 12.37
C TYR A 5 -19.24 -13.97 11.55
N ASN A 6 -20.00 -13.40 10.63
CA ASN A 6 -19.62 -12.17 9.95
C ASN A 6 -20.14 -10.97 10.74
N LEU A 7 -19.25 -10.07 11.10
CA LEU A 7 -19.58 -8.80 11.73
C LEU A 7 -19.54 -7.70 10.67
N SER A 8 -20.52 -6.81 10.75
CA SER A 8 -20.56 -5.58 9.97
C SER A 8 -20.57 -4.40 10.94
N ILE A 9 -19.53 -3.59 10.91
CA ILE A 9 -19.22 -2.57 11.89
C ILE A 9 -19.26 -1.20 11.22
N SER A 10 -20.09 -0.30 11.74
CA SER A 10 -20.12 1.10 11.30
C SER A 10 -19.00 1.89 11.97
N PRO A 11 -18.54 3.00 11.35
CA PRO A 11 -17.55 3.88 11.97
C PRO A 11 -18.00 4.36 13.35
N ALA A 12 -17.09 4.30 14.32
CA ALA A 12 -17.39 4.69 15.71
C ALA A 12 -17.41 6.23 15.91
N ASN A 13 -16.71 6.96 15.05
CA ASN A 13 -16.55 8.42 15.13
C ASN A 13 -17.36 9.19 14.08
N HIS A 14 -18.22 8.53 13.33
CA HIS A 14 -19.14 9.15 12.38
C HIS A 14 -20.57 8.71 12.66
N LEU A 15 -21.54 9.56 12.32
CA LEU A 15 -22.95 9.18 12.39
C LEU A 15 -23.23 8.05 11.40
N ALA A 16 -24.15 7.17 11.74
CA ALA A 16 -24.61 6.14 10.83
C ALA A 16 -25.10 6.79 9.52
N ASN A 17 -24.66 6.26 8.40
CA ASN A 17 -24.93 6.77 7.05
C ASN A 17 -24.39 8.18 6.76
N ALA A 18 -23.44 8.69 7.58
CA ALA A 18 -22.76 9.94 7.25
C ALA A 18 -21.88 9.76 6.00
N ASN A 19 -21.85 10.79 5.18
CA ASN A 19 -20.88 10.88 4.12
C ASN A 19 -19.51 11.21 4.71
N VAL A 20 -18.50 10.44 4.35
CA VAL A 20 -17.14 10.58 4.86
C VAL A 20 -16.26 11.09 3.74
N SER A 21 -15.60 12.23 3.94
CA SER A 21 -14.66 12.81 2.99
C SER A 21 -13.55 13.57 3.71
N TYR A 22 -12.41 13.73 3.07
CA TYR A 22 -11.34 14.56 3.60
C TYR A 22 -11.82 16.00 3.87
N ARG A 23 -12.64 16.52 2.97
CA ARG A 23 -13.17 17.90 3.01
C ARG A 23 -14.14 18.18 4.18
N ASN A 24 -14.77 17.15 4.73
CA ASN A 24 -15.71 17.31 5.85
C ASN A 24 -15.03 17.65 7.20
N GLY A 25 -13.71 17.83 7.22
CA GLY A 25 -12.97 18.27 8.39
C GLY A 25 -12.67 17.17 9.42
N ASN A 26 -13.07 15.93 9.16
CA ASN A 26 -12.70 14.76 9.96
C ASN A 26 -12.28 13.62 9.02
N PRO A 27 -11.03 13.63 8.53
CA PRO A 27 -10.54 12.63 7.59
C PRO A 27 -10.23 11.27 8.25
N VAL A 28 -10.42 11.16 9.57
CA VAL A 28 -10.14 9.92 10.31
C VAL A 28 -11.41 9.10 10.44
N VAL A 29 -11.34 7.83 10.07
CA VAL A 29 -12.42 6.85 10.22
C VAL A 29 -11.96 5.75 11.15
N ARG A 30 -12.71 5.52 12.23
CA ARG A 30 -12.36 4.55 13.27
C ARG A 30 -13.45 3.48 13.40
N PHE A 31 -13.01 2.22 13.39
CA PHE A 31 -13.85 1.06 13.64
C PHE A 31 -13.39 0.35 14.90
N GLU A 32 -14.31 -0.16 15.68
CA GLU A 32 -14.02 -0.86 16.93
C GLU A 32 -14.59 -2.27 16.90
N ILE A 33 -13.70 -3.25 16.93
CA ILE A 33 -14.05 -4.67 17.09
C ILE A 33 -13.93 -4.97 18.58
N GLY A 34 -15.08 -5.07 19.23
CA GLY A 34 -15.15 -5.18 20.69
C GLY A 34 -14.56 -6.49 21.23
N GLU A 35 -14.17 -6.43 22.50
CA GLU A 35 -13.75 -7.58 23.27
C GLU A 35 -14.87 -8.62 23.34
N SER A 36 -14.55 -9.89 23.18
CA SER A 36 -15.50 -11.00 23.22
C SER A 36 -14.77 -12.34 23.39
N ASN A 37 -15.50 -13.39 23.77
CA ASN A 37 -14.97 -14.76 23.85
C ASN A 37 -14.81 -15.41 22.46
N ARG A 38 -14.27 -14.68 21.51
CA ARG A 38 -14.08 -15.11 20.12
C ARG A 38 -12.68 -14.79 19.66
N VAL A 39 -12.31 -15.33 18.54
CA VAL A 39 -11.08 -14.99 17.83
C VAL A 39 -11.44 -14.28 16.52
N LEU A 40 -10.71 -13.24 16.19
CA LEU A 40 -10.80 -12.53 14.92
C LEU A 40 -9.91 -13.21 13.89
N LEU A 41 -10.38 -13.37 12.68
CA LEU A 41 -9.55 -13.71 11.52
C LEU A 41 -9.06 -12.43 10.84
N PRO A 42 -7.80 -11.98 11.06
CA PRO A 42 -7.35 -10.70 10.53
C PRO A 42 -7.41 -10.62 9.01
N SER A 43 -7.18 -11.73 8.33
CA SER A 43 -7.24 -11.83 6.85
C SER A 43 -8.65 -11.65 6.27
N SER A 44 -9.67 -11.64 7.10
CA SER A 44 -11.06 -11.43 6.67
C SER A 44 -11.48 -9.96 6.66
N LEU A 45 -10.64 -9.06 7.18
CA LEU A 45 -10.96 -7.63 7.26
C LEU A 45 -11.15 -7.02 5.87
N ARG A 46 -12.36 -6.47 5.62
CA ARG A 46 -12.76 -5.83 4.38
C ARG A 46 -13.42 -4.49 4.66
N LEU A 47 -13.05 -3.48 3.88
CA LEU A 47 -13.74 -2.20 3.87
C LEU A 47 -14.77 -2.21 2.73
N VAL A 48 -16.02 -1.87 3.04
CA VAL A 48 -17.11 -1.84 2.07
C VAL A 48 -17.83 -0.50 2.12
N GLY A 49 -18.37 -0.08 0.99
CA GLY A 49 -19.12 1.16 0.87
C GLY A 49 -19.37 1.53 -0.58
N SER A 50 -19.70 2.78 -0.83
CA SER A 50 -19.73 3.35 -2.16
C SER A 50 -18.83 4.58 -2.28
N TYR A 51 -18.13 4.69 -3.40
CA TYR A 51 -17.18 5.73 -3.71
C TYR A 51 -17.74 6.68 -4.74
N HIS A 52 -17.71 7.96 -4.44
CA HIS A 52 -18.26 9.02 -5.28
C HIS A 52 -17.20 10.08 -5.55
N VAL A 53 -17.18 10.58 -6.77
CA VAL A 53 -16.31 11.68 -7.20
C VAL A 53 -17.15 12.84 -7.69
N TYR A 54 -16.83 14.03 -7.23
CA TYR A 54 -17.55 15.26 -7.56
C TYR A 54 -16.59 16.34 -8.04
N LYS A 55 -17.02 17.14 -9.01
CA LYS A 55 -16.23 18.26 -9.54
C LYS A 55 -16.25 19.52 -8.67
N ASP A 56 -17.28 19.66 -7.82
CA ASP A 56 -17.48 20.85 -7.00
C ASP A 56 -18.35 20.57 -5.77
N ALA A 57 -18.44 21.56 -4.87
CA ALA A 57 -19.21 21.47 -3.63
C ALA A 57 -20.73 21.30 -3.85
N ALA A 58 -21.26 21.62 -5.01
CA ALA A 58 -22.67 21.39 -5.37
C ALA A 58 -22.93 19.92 -5.74
N ARG A 59 -21.90 19.08 -5.64
CA ARG A 59 -21.91 17.68 -6.05
C ARG A 59 -22.22 17.47 -7.53
N GLY A 60 -21.77 18.42 -8.35
CA GLY A 60 -21.78 18.24 -9.79
C GLY A 60 -20.88 17.08 -10.21
N VAL A 61 -21.32 16.29 -11.17
CA VAL A 61 -20.55 15.16 -11.69
C VAL A 61 -19.70 15.61 -12.86
N PRO A 62 -18.46 15.08 -13.01
CA PRO A 62 -17.70 15.29 -14.22
C PRO A 62 -18.49 14.84 -15.45
N VAL A 63 -18.57 15.70 -16.44
CA VAL A 63 -19.38 15.45 -17.65
C VAL A 63 -18.65 14.50 -18.61
N GLU A 64 -17.33 14.55 -18.56
CA GLU A 64 -16.46 13.75 -19.41
C GLU A 64 -15.64 12.77 -18.56
N ALA A 65 -15.57 11.53 -19.01
CA ALA A 65 -14.87 10.48 -18.32
C ALA A 65 -13.36 10.73 -18.13
N THR A 66 -12.79 11.64 -18.92
CA THR A 66 -11.36 11.98 -18.91
C THR A 66 -11.02 13.26 -18.16
N ALA A 67 -12.03 13.91 -17.58
CA ALA A 67 -11.84 15.24 -17.02
C ALA A 67 -11.37 15.26 -15.57
N LEU A 68 -11.80 14.29 -14.76
CA LEU A 68 -11.37 14.15 -13.36
C LEU A 68 -11.22 12.65 -13.05
N GLU A 69 -10.02 12.25 -12.69
CA GLU A 69 -9.61 10.88 -12.60
C GLU A 69 -9.13 10.51 -11.20
N THR A 70 -9.32 9.25 -10.84
CA THR A 70 -8.67 8.61 -9.70
C THR A 70 -7.64 7.62 -10.23
N PRO A 71 -6.47 7.45 -9.58
CA PRO A 71 -5.45 6.51 -10.03
C PRO A 71 -6.01 5.11 -10.24
N SER A 72 -6.02 4.67 -11.45
CA SER A 72 -6.62 3.40 -11.85
C SER A 72 -5.85 2.18 -11.33
N ASN A 73 -4.55 2.31 -11.13
CA ASN A 73 -3.72 1.29 -10.51
C ASN A 73 -4.04 1.05 -9.03
N LEU A 74 -4.83 1.93 -8.41
CA LEU A 74 -5.18 1.90 -6.99
C LEU A 74 -6.67 1.85 -6.72
N GLY A 75 -7.49 2.45 -7.58
CA GLY A 75 -8.91 2.59 -7.33
C GLY A 75 -9.19 3.24 -5.97
N VAL A 76 -10.02 2.61 -5.16
CA VAL A 76 -10.42 3.10 -3.83
C VAL A 76 -9.24 3.24 -2.86
N TYR A 77 -8.19 2.44 -3.01
CA TYR A 77 -7.01 2.53 -2.13
C TYR A 77 -6.29 3.88 -2.21
N ALA A 78 -6.42 4.61 -3.31
CA ALA A 78 -5.86 5.95 -3.46
C ALA A 78 -6.36 6.92 -2.39
N ALA A 79 -7.57 6.72 -1.90
CA ALA A 79 -8.20 7.57 -0.90
C ALA A 79 -7.73 7.28 0.55
N LEU A 80 -6.90 6.27 0.79
CA LEU A 80 -6.46 5.85 2.11
C LEU A 80 -4.99 6.24 2.34
N ASP A 81 -4.74 7.29 3.12
CA ASP A 81 -3.40 7.78 3.44
C ASP A 81 -2.69 6.91 4.48
N SER A 82 -3.41 6.49 5.52
CA SER A 82 -2.83 5.57 6.51
C SER A 82 -3.81 4.53 7.01
N LEU A 83 -3.26 3.40 7.43
CA LEU A 83 -3.97 2.29 8.07
C LEU A 83 -3.27 1.95 9.37
N SER A 84 -4.02 1.94 10.48
CA SER A 84 -3.50 1.62 11.80
C SER A 84 -4.38 0.60 12.52
N PHE A 85 -3.72 -0.35 13.17
CA PHE A 85 -4.32 -1.32 14.08
C PHE A 85 -3.80 -1.09 15.48
N ARG A 86 -4.72 -1.00 16.43
CA ARG A 86 -4.40 -0.85 17.86
C ARG A 86 -5.26 -1.76 18.68
N THR A 87 -4.79 -2.09 19.87
CA THR A 87 -5.64 -2.74 20.87
C THR A 87 -6.68 -1.75 21.37
N GLN A 88 -7.91 -2.20 21.55
CA GLN A 88 -9.03 -1.30 21.86
C GLN A 88 -8.90 -0.64 23.24
N ARG A 89 -8.54 -1.39 24.28
CA ARG A 89 -8.49 -0.92 25.67
C ARG A 89 -7.18 -0.17 25.98
N SER A 90 -6.05 -0.83 25.77
CA SER A 90 -4.74 -0.26 26.10
C SER A 90 -4.23 0.75 25.07
N LYS A 91 -4.85 0.82 23.89
CA LYS A 91 -4.40 1.66 22.75
C LYS A 91 -2.96 1.37 22.29
N SER A 92 -2.44 0.20 22.65
CA SER A 92 -1.12 -0.24 22.20
C SER A 92 -1.15 -0.44 20.68
N GLU A 93 -0.16 0.09 20.00
CA GLU A 93 -0.04 -0.03 18.57
C GLU A 93 0.35 -1.47 18.18
N ILE A 94 -0.40 -2.05 17.28
CA ILE A 94 -0.08 -3.34 16.65
C ILE A 94 0.72 -3.07 15.37
N GLU A 95 0.17 -2.23 14.51
CA GLU A 95 0.78 -1.87 13.23
C GLU A 95 0.25 -0.52 12.74
N THR A 96 1.12 0.30 12.15
CA THR A 96 0.72 1.52 11.45
C THR A 96 1.50 1.63 10.14
N ILE A 97 0.76 1.70 9.04
CA ILE A 97 1.31 1.93 7.71
C ILE A 97 0.94 3.37 7.30
N SER A 98 1.92 4.25 7.32
CA SER A 98 1.80 5.60 6.79
C SER A 98 2.08 5.60 5.29
N GLY A 99 1.40 6.47 4.53
CA GLY A 99 1.46 6.40 3.07
C GLY A 99 0.89 5.08 2.54
N TYR A 100 -0.27 4.67 3.07
CA TYR A 100 -0.89 3.39 2.71
C TYR A 100 -1.26 3.31 1.23
N ASN A 101 -1.68 4.42 0.64
CA ASN A 101 -1.89 4.54 -0.80
C ASN A 101 -0.60 4.30 -1.60
N SER A 102 0.53 4.86 -1.16
CA SER A 102 1.85 4.62 -1.79
C SER A 102 2.32 3.18 -1.58
N PHE A 103 2.02 2.56 -0.42
CA PHE A 103 2.23 1.14 -0.20
C PHE A 103 1.45 0.29 -1.21
N MET A 104 0.15 0.58 -1.35
CA MET A 104 -0.71 -0.15 -2.28
C MET A 104 -0.33 0.08 -3.74
N SER A 105 0.15 1.28 -4.10
CA SER A 105 0.65 1.56 -5.45
C SER A 105 1.91 0.77 -5.82
N THR A 106 2.70 0.44 -4.80
CA THR A 106 3.88 -0.43 -4.95
C THR A 106 3.50 -1.92 -4.98
N TYR A 107 2.50 -2.29 -4.17
CA TYR A 107 2.12 -3.68 -3.93
C TYR A 107 1.18 -4.24 -5.00
N LEU A 108 0.10 -3.54 -5.32
CA LEU A 108 -0.94 -4.05 -6.21
C LEU A 108 -0.44 -4.40 -7.62
N PRO A 109 0.32 -3.53 -8.31
CA PRO A 109 0.76 -3.84 -9.66
C PRO A 109 1.63 -5.10 -9.75
N VAL A 110 2.35 -5.42 -8.67
CA VAL A 110 3.27 -6.56 -8.62
C VAL A 110 2.57 -7.85 -8.23
N THR A 111 1.51 -7.76 -7.43
CA THR A 111 0.83 -8.91 -6.83
C THR A 111 -0.49 -9.26 -7.48
N SER A 112 -1.03 -8.38 -8.32
CA SER A 112 -2.31 -8.60 -9.01
C SER A 112 -2.11 -9.19 -10.39
N SER A 113 -2.96 -10.14 -10.76
CA SER A 113 -2.96 -10.69 -12.10
C SER A 113 -3.85 -9.88 -13.05
N LEU A 114 -3.65 -10.07 -14.35
CA LEU A 114 -4.52 -9.50 -15.37
C LEU A 114 -6.00 -9.90 -15.15
N GLN A 115 -6.23 -11.14 -14.76
CA GLN A 115 -7.57 -11.63 -14.47
C GLN A 115 -8.17 -10.96 -13.24
N ASP A 116 -7.35 -10.65 -12.23
CA ASP A 116 -7.80 -9.91 -11.05
C ASP A 116 -8.25 -8.49 -11.43
N GLY A 117 -7.55 -7.84 -12.37
CA GLY A 117 -7.90 -6.51 -12.84
C GLY A 117 -9.16 -6.44 -13.68
N ILE A 118 -9.45 -7.49 -14.45
CA ILE A 118 -10.69 -7.57 -15.25
C ILE A 118 -11.88 -8.03 -14.40
N GLY A 119 -11.64 -8.86 -13.41
CA GLY A 119 -12.67 -9.47 -12.58
C GLY A 119 -12.71 -8.90 -11.18
N HIS A 120 -12.24 -9.67 -10.23
CA HIS A 120 -12.46 -9.44 -8.81
C HIS A 120 -11.98 -8.06 -8.29
N LEU A 121 -10.77 -7.64 -8.61
CA LEU A 121 -10.25 -6.33 -8.17
C LEU A 121 -10.87 -5.18 -8.97
N GLY A 122 -11.11 -5.35 -10.25
CA GLY A 122 -11.76 -4.35 -11.07
C GLY A 122 -13.15 -4.00 -10.56
N GLU A 123 -13.96 -5.01 -10.25
CA GLU A 123 -15.33 -4.81 -9.78
C GLU A 123 -15.39 -4.46 -8.29
N SER A 124 -14.55 -5.09 -7.45
CA SER A 124 -14.65 -4.92 -6.00
C SER A 124 -13.86 -3.74 -5.44
N ALA A 125 -12.76 -3.35 -6.07
CA ALA A 125 -11.87 -2.30 -5.60
C ALA A 125 -11.75 -1.12 -6.57
N LEU A 126 -12.38 -1.21 -7.75
CA LEU A 126 -12.27 -0.23 -8.83
C LEU A 126 -10.81 -0.07 -9.30
N VAL A 127 -10.06 -1.16 -9.26
CA VAL A 127 -8.64 -1.21 -9.61
C VAL A 127 -8.46 -1.81 -10.98
N ALA A 128 -7.68 -1.18 -11.80
CA ALA A 128 -7.16 -1.78 -13.03
C ALA A 128 -5.63 -1.80 -12.97
N PRO A 129 -5.05 -2.82 -12.39
CA PRO A 129 -3.61 -2.87 -12.09
C PRO A 129 -2.72 -2.93 -13.32
N ASN A 130 -3.28 -3.29 -14.48
CA ASN A 130 -2.53 -3.31 -15.72
C ASN A 130 -2.94 -2.14 -16.63
N PRO A 131 -2.05 -1.17 -16.88
CA PRO A 131 -2.35 0.00 -17.69
C PRO A 131 -2.71 -0.31 -19.14
N GLN A 132 -2.39 -1.50 -19.65
CA GLN A 132 -2.79 -1.90 -21.00
C GLN A 132 -4.30 -2.07 -21.16
N PHE A 133 -4.97 -2.47 -20.09
CA PHE A 133 -6.40 -2.71 -20.09
C PHE A 133 -7.18 -1.56 -19.47
N ASN A 134 -6.46 -0.62 -18.91
CA ASN A 134 -7.05 0.48 -18.25
C ASN A 134 -7.03 1.72 -19.11
N LYS A 135 -8.09 1.91 -19.81
CA LYS A 135 -8.34 3.14 -20.56
C LYS A 135 -9.25 4.08 -19.79
N GLU A 136 -9.81 3.60 -18.71
CA GLU A 136 -10.84 4.31 -17.97
C GLU A 136 -10.42 4.42 -16.53
N THR A 137 -10.37 5.60 -16.08
CA THR A 137 -10.21 5.99 -14.70
C THR A 137 -11.53 5.84 -13.98
N VAL A 138 -11.47 5.69 -12.68
CA VAL A 138 -12.68 5.64 -11.87
C VAL A 138 -13.32 7.00 -11.88
N VAL A 139 -14.15 7.21 -12.86
CA VAL A 139 -15.01 8.38 -12.94
C VAL A 139 -16.41 7.97 -12.56
N ASN A 140 -17.09 8.83 -11.85
CA ASN A 140 -18.51 8.69 -11.65
C ASN A 140 -19.20 8.69 -13.01
N ASN A 141 -19.75 7.56 -13.39
CA ASN A 141 -20.68 7.52 -14.50
C ASN A 141 -21.82 8.51 -14.26
N ALA A 142 -22.40 9.00 -15.32
CA ALA A 142 -23.48 10.00 -15.32
C ALA A 142 -24.69 9.68 -14.40
N SER A 143 -24.72 8.53 -13.77
CA SER A 143 -25.67 8.16 -12.71
C SER A 143 -25.15 8.66 -11.36
N VAL A 144 -25.32 9.91 -11.13
CA VAL A 144 -24.84 10.71 -9.98
C VAL A 144 -25.24 10.17 -8.61
N THR A 145 -26.28 9.37 -8.53
CA THR A 145 -26.93 9.05 -7.26
C THR A 145 -26.38 7.78 -6.59
N THR A 146 -25.83 6.87 -7.35
CA THR A 146 -25.47 5.55 -6.83
C THR A 146 -23.98 5.38 -6.49
N GLY A 147 -23.08 6.14 -7.14
CA GLY A 147 -21.64 5.93 -6.98
C GLY A 147 -21.18 4.52 -7.37
N ASN A 148 -19.94 4.22 -7.13
CA ASN A 148 -19.38 2.91 -7.37
C ASN A 148 -19.25 2.14 -6.06
N SER A 149 -19.94 1.01 -5.95
CA SER A 149 -19.83 0.12 -4.78
C SER A 149 -18.46 -0.56 -4.78
N PHE A 150 -17.90 -0.73 -3.60
CA PHE A 150 -16.61 -1.41 -3.44
C PHE A 150 -16.60 -2.36 -2.23
N CYS A 151 -15.69 -3.34 -2.28
CA CYS A 151 -15.37 -4.25 -1.19
C CYS A 151 -13.88 -4.58 -1.25
N ILE A 152 -13.06 -3.88 -0.47
CA ILE A 152 -11.61 -4.02 -0.52
C ILE A 152 -11.05 -4.73 0.70
N PRO A 153 -10.09 -5.68 0.54
CA PRO A 153 -9.32 -6.18 1.65
C PRO A 153 -8.41 -5.08 2.21
N LEU A 154 -8.26 -5.03 3.52
CA LEU A 154 -7.23 -4.21 4.15
C LEU A 154 -5.92 -5.01 4.16
N VAL A 155 -5.01 -4.67 3.26
CA VAL A 155 -3.73 -5.37 3.10
C VAL A 155 -2.71 -4.78 4.06
N SER A 156 -2.18 -5.61 4.96
CA SER A 156 -1.14 -5.21 5.92
C SER A 156 -0.38 -6.43 6.44
N GLY A 157 0.65 -6.24 7.23
CA GLY A 157 1.34 -7.33 7.90
C GLY A 157 0.41 -8.05 8.89
N PHE A 158 -0.33 -7.30 9.71
CA PHE A 158 -1.29 -7.87 10.67
C PHE A 158 -2.39 -8.68 9.97
N THR A 159 -2.98 -8.15 8.90
CA THR A 159 -4.04 -8.85 8.16
C THR A 159 -3.52 -10.03 7.34
N SER A 160 -2.24 -10.08 7.04
CA SER A 160 -1.60 -11.23 6.39
C SER A 160 -1.32 -12.39 7.34
N SER A 161 -1.44 -12.16 8.63
CA SER A 161 -1.25 -13.21 9.64
C SER A 161 -2.32 -14.29 9.51
N ASN A 162 -1.86 -15.55 9.46
CA ASN A 162 -2.75 -16.69 9.48
C ASN A 162 -3.23 -17.05 10.90
N ASN A 163 -2.65 -16.42 11.92
CA ASN A 163 -3.00 -16.67 13.30
C ASN A 163 -4.28 -15.91 13.66
N PRO A 164 -5.31 -16.59 14.19
CA PRO A 164 -6.48 -15.91 14.71
C PRO A 164 -6.11 -15.02 15.89
N TYR A 165 -6.58 -13.77 15.88
CA TYR A 165 -6.33 -12.83 16.97
C TYR A 165 -7.36 -13.03 18.11
N PRO A 166 -6.93 -13.21 19.34
CA PRO A 166 -7.82 -13.46 20.47
C PRO A 166 -8.48 -12.16 20.96
N LEU A 167 -9.80 -12.04 20.76
CA LEU A 167 -10.57 -10.87 21.20
C LEU A 167 -10.89 -10.89 22.71
N TYR A 168 -10.68 -12.01 23.40
CA TYR A 168 -10.99 -12.14 24.82
C TYR A 168 -10.03 -11.41 25.74
N ASN A 169 -8.85 -11.03 25.25
CA ASN A 169 -7.91 -10.22 26.02
C ASN A 169 -8.12 -8.72 25.73
N GLN A 170 -8.26 -8.40 24.46
CA GLN A 170 -8.40 -7.02 23.99
C GLN A 170 -9.12 -7.02 22.64
N GLY A 171 -10.06 -6.11 22.45
CA GLY A 171 -10.59 -5.81 21.12
C GLY A 171 -9.55 -5.16 20.21
N VAL A 172 -9.91 -4.95 18.96
CA VAL A 172 -9.05 -4.29 17.96
C VAL A 172 -9.73 -3.00 17.49
N GLU A 173 -8.98 -1.91 17.49
CA GLU A 173 -9.35 -0.66 16.82
C GLU A 173 -8.65 -0.59 15.48
N VAL A 174 -9.42 -0.34 14.42
CA VAL A 174 -8.93 -0.10 13.07
C VAL A 174 -9.16 1.36 12.74
N THR A 175 -8.09 2.07 12.43
CA THR A 175 -8.16 3.49 12.08
C THR A 175 -7.65 3.69 10.66
N LEU A 176 -8.45 4.36 9.86
CA LEU A 176 -8.10 4.81 8.52
C LEU A 176 -8.01 6.33 8.52
N GLN A 177 -6.99 6.87 7.89
CA GLN A 177 -6.90 8.27 7.55
C GLN A 177 -7.11 8.45 6.06
N LEU A 178 -7.97 9.39 5.69
CA LEU A 178 -8.24 9.69 4.30
C LEU A 178 -7.18 10.62 3.72
N SER A 179 -6.85 10.40 2.46
CA SER A 179 -5.92 11.23 1.70
C SER A 179 -6.54 12.58 1.30
N PRO A 180 -5.77 13.65 1.22
CA PRO A 180 -6.23 14.91 0.63
C PRO A 180 -6.74 14.71 -0.80
N ASP A 181 -7.80 15.44 -1.17
CA ASP A 181 -8.41 15.35 -2.50
C ASP A 181 -7.37 15.56 -3.63
N SER A 182 -6.43 16.48 -3.43
CA SER A 182 -5.36 16.79 -4.38
C SER A 182 -4.33 15.67 -4.60
N GLN A 183 -4.28 14.68 -3.72
CA GLN A 183 -3.43 13.49 -3.88
C GLN A 183 -4.16 12.35 -4.57
N VAL A 184 -5.50 12.32 -4.45
CA VAL A 184 -6.33 11.23 -4.93
C VAL A 184 -6.80 11.48 -6.35
N MET A 185 -6.96 12.74 -6.74
CA MET A 185 -7.58 13.11 -8.01
C MET A 185 -6.67 13.97 -8.85
N PHE A 186 -6.72 13.73 -10.14
CA PHE A 186 -6.03 14.53 -11.15
C PHE A 186 -6.87 14.64 -12.42
N SER A 187 -6.50 15.54 -13.30
CA SER A 187 -7.20 15.74 -14.57
C SER A 187 -6.21 15.70 -15.73
N THR A 188 -6.49 14.84 -16.69
CA THR A 188 -5.74 14.76 -17.94
C THR A 188 -6.32 15.67 -19.04
N GLY A 189 -7.44 16.32 -18.74
CA GLY A 189 -8.09 17.23 -19.68
C GLY A 189 -7.34 18.54 -19.88
N THR A 190 -7.63 19.21 -21.01
CA THR A 190 -7.02 20.50 -21.38
C THR A 190 -7.41 21.64 -20.44
N ASP A 191 -8.50 21.49 -19.70
CA ASP A 191 -9.00 22.47 -18.72
C ASP A 191 -9.01 21.88 -17.30
N SER A 192 -7.82 21.55 -16.82
CA SER A 192 -7.64 21.02 -15.47
C SER A 192 -8.09 22.00 -14.38
N SER A 193 -8.07 23.31 -14.67
CA SER A 193 -8.50 24.35 -13.74
C SER A 193 -9.98 24.27 -13.35
N ALA A 194 -10.82 23.67 -14.18
CA ALA A 194 -12.23 23.44 -13.89
C ALA A 194 -12.47 22.46 -12.72
N PHE A 195 -11.44 21.67 -12.35
CA PHE A 195 -11.54 20.63 -11.33
C PHE A 195 -10.76 20.93 -10.03
N VAL A 196 -10.25 22.14 -9.86
CA VAL A 196 -9.54 22.56 -8.62
C VAL A 196 -10.36 22.31 -7.35
N ASN A 197 -11.69 22.36 -7.45
CA ASN A 197 -12.60 22.08 -6.34
C ASN A 197 -13.15 20.66 -6.33
N GLY A 198 -12.60 19.76 -7.12
CA GLY A 198 -12.98 18.36 -7.13
C GLY A 198 -12.73 17.69 -5.77
N PHE A 199 -13.54 16.71 -5.42
CA PHE A 199 -13.39 15.93 -4.19
C PHE A 199 -14.05 14.57 -4.33
N TYR A 200 -13.63 13.66 -3.45
CA TYR A 200 -14.27 12.35 -3.31
C TYR A 200 -15.03 12.22 -2.00
N GLU A 201 -15.95 11.28 -1.95
CA GLU A 201 -16.78 11.02 -0.79
C GLU A 201 -17.10 9.53 -0.69
N PHE A 202 -17.01 8.98 0.51
CA PHE A 202 -17.51 7.65 0.84
C PHE A 202 -18.90 7.71 1.45
N LYS A 203 -19.76 6.78 1.06
CA LYS A 203 -21.09 6.59 1.66
C LYS A 203 -21.25 5.15 2.12
N ASP A 204 -22.07 4.95 3.13
CA ASP A 204 -22.38 3.64 3.71
C ASP A 204 -21.14 2.81 4.08
N LEU A 205 -20.11 3.51 4.56
CA LEU A 205 -18.82 2.90 4.90
C LEU A 205 -18.96 1.95 6.09
N LYS A 206 -18.49 0.72 5.94
CA LYS A 206 -18.51 -0.32 6.96
C LYS A 206 -17.23 -1.15 6.90
N LEU A 207 -16.85 -1.69 8.05
CA LEU A 207 -15.83 -2.71 8.16
C LEU A 207 -16.52 -4.07 8.32
N ILE A 208 -16.16 -5.04 7.47
CA ILE A 208 -16.63 -6.43 7.58
C ILE A 208 -15.47 -7.29 8.05
N CYS A 209 -15.73 -8.16 9.01
CA CYS A 209 -14.76 -9.14 9.47
C CYS A 209 -15.43 -10.44 9.89
N GLU A 210 -14.65 -11.51 9.90
CA GLU A 210 -15.06 -12.82 10.37
C GLU A 210 -14.48 -13.09 11.77
N VAL A 211 -15.34 -13.52 12.68
CA VAL A 211 -14.97 -13.98 14.01
C VAL A 211 -15.43 -15.41 14.24
N VAL A 212 -14.63 -16.17 14.97
CA VAL A 212 -14.88 -17.58 15.24
C VAL A 212 -15.08 -17.78 16.74
N ASP A 213 -16.18 -18.44 17.09
CA ASP A 213 -16.43 -18.91 18.44
C ASP A 213 -15.75 -20.28 18.59
N THR A 214 -14.73 -20.36 19.42
CA THR A 214 -14.00 -21.60 19.68
C THR A 214 -14.72 -22.49 20.69
N GLY A 215 -15.73 -21.97 21.39
CA GLY A 215 -16.41 -22.68 22.49
C GLY A 215 -15.58 -22.76 23.77
N GLU A 216 -14.43 -22.14 23.79
CA GLU A 216 -13.56 -22.04 24.96
C GLU A 216 -13.78 -20.69 25.65
N SER A 217 -13.65 -20.67 26.97
CA SER A 217 -13.62 -19.45 27.77
C SER A 217 -12.24 -19.33 28.41
N PRO A 218 -11.25 -18.86 27.66
CA PRO A 218 -9.90 -18.73 28.20
C PRO A 218 -9.87 -17.71 29.34
N ASP A 219 -8.95 -17.90 30.27
CA ASP A 219 -8.70 -16.91 31.32
C ASP A 219 -8.06 -15.66 30.70
N PRO A 220 -8.74 -14.49 30.72
CA PRO A 220 -8.19 -13.28 30.12
C PRO A 220 -6.96 -12.74 30.85
N SER A 221 -6.67 -13.22 32.07
CA SER A 221 -5.47 -12.85 32.84
C SER A 221 -4.25 -13.74 32.49
N ALA A 222 -4.46 -14.85 31.81
CA ALA A 222 -3.37 -15.73 31.42
C ALA A 222 -2.48 -15.04 30.37
N PRO A 223 -1.15 -15.11 30.52
CA PRO A 223 -0.25 -14.57 29.51
C PRO A 223 -0.45 -15.24 28.15
N LEU A 224 -0.64 -14.46 27.13
CA LEU A 224 -0.78 -14.92 25.76
C LEU A 224 0.24 -14.23 24.86
N THR A 225 0.86 -15.01 23.98
CA THR A 225 1.74 -14.50 22.93
C THR A 225 1.07 -14.64 21.58
N TYR A 226 1.08 -13.58 20.80
CA TYR A 226 0.55 -13.55 19.45
C TYR A 226 1.62 -13.08 18.46
N GLU A 227 2.06 -13.97 17.59
CA GLU A 227 3.02 -13.64 16.52
C GLU A 227 2.27 -13.17 15.28
N TYR A 228 2.75 -12.08 14.70
CA TYR A 228 2.19 -11.50 13.48
C TYR A 228 3.28 -10.86 12.63
N ASN A 229 2.95 -10.63 11.36
CA ASN A 229 3.78 -9.83 10.48
C ASN A 229 3.40 -8.35 10.61
N SER A 230 4.34 -7.47 10.37
CA SER A 230 4.12 -6.04 10.38
C SER A 230 4.84 -5.35 9.23
N ILE A 231 4.27 -4.23 8.78
CA ILE A 231 4.90 -3.31 7.86
C ILE A 231 5.16 -2.00 8.59
N THR A 232 6.38 -1.54 8.54
CA THR A 232 6.76 -0.20 9.04
C THR A 232 7.19 0.66 7.87
N THR A 233 6.68 1.89 7.80
CA THR A 233 6.99 2.82 6.70
C THR A 233 8.10 3.78 7.09
N PHE A 234 9.05 3.97 6.20
CA PHE A 234 10.07 5.03 6.25
C PHE A 234 9.95 5.90 5.02
N TYR A 235 10.12 7.20 5.21
CA TYR A 235 10.08 8.18 4.14
C TYR A 235 11.42 8.89 4.03
N ASN A 236 11.91 9.05 2.80
CA ASN A 236 13.09 9.83 2.49
C ASN A 236 12.88 10.63 1.20
N THR A 237 13.63 11.71 1.07
CA THR A 237 13.66 12.50 -0.18
C THR A 237 15.05 12.37 -0.79
N ILE A 238 15.08 12.02 -2.08
CA ILE A 238 16.29 11.92 -2.86
C ILE A 238 16.44 13.18 -3.69
N ASN A 239 17.51 13.93 -3.43
CA ASN A 239 17.75 15.25 -4.04
C ASN A 239 19.00 15.29 -4.94
N SER A 240 19.72 14.19 -5.04
CA SER A 240 20.97 14.12 -5.77
C SER A 240 21.23 12.74 -6.36
N THR A 241 22.14 12.70 -7.31
CA THR A 241 22.55 11.46 -7.99
C THR A 241 23.21 10.44 -7.06
N ASN A 242 23.86 10.89 -5.99
CA ASN A 242 24.42 10.02 -4.98
C ASN A 242 23.56 10.10 -3.71
N ALA A 243 22.78 9.07 -3.46
CA ALA A 243 21.93 8.99 -2.29
C ALA A 243 22.46 7.96 -1.30
N GLN A 244 22.62 8.39 -0.06
CA GLN A 244 22.96 7.53 1.07
C GLN A 244 21.87 7.63 2.13
N ILE A 245 21.20 6.53 2.39
CA ILE A 245 20.10 6.43 3.34
C ILE A 245 20.53 5.46 4.44
N SER A 246 20.41 5.88 5.69
CA SER A 246 20.66 5.03 6.85
C SER A 246 19.40 5.01 7.73
N LEU A 247 18.87 3.83 7.96
CA LEU A 247 17.64 3.63 8.70
C LEU A 247 17.93 2.82 9.97
N ASN A 248 17.44 3.31 11.09
CA ASN A 248 17.36 2.52 12.30
C ASN A 248 16.03 1.79 12.32
N LEU A 249 16.03 0.53 11.91
CA LEU A 249 14.80 -0.25 11.80
C LEU A 249 14.23 -0.63 13.17
N GLY A 250 15.07 -0.81 14.18
CA GLY A 250 14.65 -1.20 15.51
C GLY A 250 13.98 -2.58 15.60
N GLN A 251 14.10 -3.39 14.56
CA GLN A 251 13.42 -4.67 14.40
C GLN A 251 14.41 -5.83 14.52
N SER A 252 14.04 -6.85 15.27
CA SER A 252 14.90 -8.04 15.48
C SER A 252 14.69 -9.14 14.43
N ARG A 253 13.59 -9.10 13.67
CA ARG A 253 13.20 -10.17 12.74
C ARG A 253 12.72 -9.61 11.40
N VAL A 254 13.60 -8.88 10.68
CA VAL A 254 13.29 -8.28 9.38
C VAL A 254 13.35 -9.34 8.28
N LEU A 255 12.29 -9.46 7.51
CA LEU A 255 12.15 -10.41 6.40
C LEU A 255 12.50 -9.77 5.05
N GLY A 256 12.27 -8.48 4.90
CA GLY A 256 12.59 -7.76 3.69
C GLY A 256 12.30 -6.28 3.80
N VAL A 257 12.90 -5.53 2.90
CA VAL A 257 12.63 -4.11 2.69
C VAL A 257 12.34 -3.90 1.22
N PHE A 258 11.29 -3.18 0.92
CA PHE A 258 10.96 -2.78 -0.44
C PHE A 258 10.43 -1.35 -0.45
N GLY A 259 10.47 -0.71 -1.60
CA GLY A 259 10.03 0.67 -1.70
C GLY A 259 9.86 1.14 -3.12
N SER A 260 9.32 2.33 -3.25
CA SER A 260 9.04 2.97 -4.52
C SER A 260 9.36 4.45 -4.49
N PHE A 261 9.57 4.99 -5.67
CA PHE A 261 9.83 6.41 -5.89
C PHE A 261 8.55 7.08 -6.40
N VAL A 262 8.32 8.29 -5.92
CA VAL A 262 7.28 9.18 -6.41
C VAL A 262 7.91 10.54 -6.71
N PRO A 263 7.82 11.05 -7.94
CA PRO A 263 8.29 12.38 -8.24
C PRO A 263 7.56 13.41 -7.37
N THR A 264 8.29 14.24 -6.65
CA THR A 264 7.66 15.23 -5.74
C THR A 264 6.85 16.27 -6.49
N SER A 265 7.17 16.50 -7.77
CA SER A 265 6.41 17.37 -8.66
C SER A 265 5.00 16.85 -8.99
N PHE A 266 4.76 15.55 -8.76
CA PHE A 266 3.43 14.94 -8.97
C PHE A 266 2.54 15.05 -7.73
N ILE A 267 3.14 15.22 -6.57
CA ILE A 267 2.40 15.29 -5.30
C ILE A 267 1.63 16.61 -5.23
N ASN A 268 0.34 16.55 -4.96
CA ASN A 268 -0.59 17.70 -4.94
C ASN A 268 -0.69 18.46 -6.28
N ASN A 269 -0.42 17.79 -7.37
CA ASN A 269 -0.50 18.37 -8.71
C ASN A 269 -1.76 17.84 -9.41
N LEU A 270 -2.70 18.73 -9.69
CA LEU A 270 -3.96 18.37 -10.34
C LEU A 270 -3.79 17.81 -11.77
N THR A 271 -2.66 18.04 -12.41
CA THR A 271 -2.39 17.58 -13.78
C THR A 271 -1.60 16.29 -13.84
N GLN A 272 -1.19 15.76 -12.69
CA GLN A 272 -0.34 14.58 -12.60
C GLN A 272 -0.88 13.58 -11.55
N ASN A 273 -0.68 12.31 -11.82
CA ASN A 273 -1.01 11.29 -10.82
C ASN A 273 0.05 11.27 -9.69
N GLY A 274 -0.28 11.89 -8.56
CA GLY A 274 0.62 11.95 -7.39
C GLY A 274 0.86 10.61 -6.69
N LEU A 275 0.17 9.54 -7.12
CA LEU A 275 0.33 8.18 -6.62
C LEU A 275 0.92 7.23 -7.68
N ALA A 276 1.39 7.78 -8.79
CA ALA A 276 2.20 7.04 -9.74
C ALA A 276 3.55 6.73 -9.11
N THR A 277 3.76 5.46 -8.78
CA THR A 277 5.08 5.01 -8.35
C THR A 277 5.94 4.80 -9.57
N LEU A 278 7.01 5.56 -9.66
CA LEU A 278 7.93 5.50 -10.78
C LEU A 278 9.25 4.86 -10.34
N TYR A 279 9.78 4.06 -11.21
CA TYR A 279 11.20 3.74 -11.17
C TYR A 279 11.94 5.01 -11.62
N PRO A 280 12.99 5.46 -10.94
CA PRO A 280 13.71 6.66 -11.37
C PRO A 280 14.15 6.55 -12.82
N ARG A 281 13.77 7.52 -13.63
CA ARG A 281 14.07 7.57 -15.06
C ARG A 281 14.84 8.81 -15.43
N LYS A 282 15.59 8.70 -16.48
CA LYS A 282 16.32 9.80 -17.08
C LYS A 282 15.38 10.78 -17.80
N SER A 283 14.39 10.27 -18.50
CA SER A 283 13.32 11.03 -19.14
C SER A 283 12.13 10.15 -19.44
N ALA A 284 11.03 10.72 -19.94
CA ALA A 284 9.83 9.99 -20.34
C ALA A 284 10.08 8.90 -21.40
N THR A 285 11.16 9.01 -22.16
CA THR A 285 11.52 8.12 -23.27
C THR A 285 12.80 7.33 -23.03
N GLU A 286 13.48 7.54 -21.90
CA GLU A 286 14.78 6.94 -21.62
C GLU A 286 14.74 6.00 -20.42
N SER A 287 15.72 5.14 -20.36
CA SER A 287 15.78 4.02 -19.43
C SER A 287 15.96 4.41 -17.96
N ALA A 288 15.71 3.43 -17.12
CA ALA A 288 15.87 3.51 -15.68
C ALA A 288 17.19 4.13 -15.25
N ALA A 289 17.11 5.02 -14.30
CA ALA A 289 18.19 5.88 -13.89
C ALA A 289 18.92 5.41 -12.62
N ILE A 290 18.77 4.15 -12.21
CA ILE A 290 19.61 3.58 -11.14
C ILE A 290 20.83 2.94 -11.79
N GLU A 291 22.00 3.54 -11.62
CA GLU A 291 23.25 2.96 -12.11
C GLU A 291 23.80 1.93 -11.12
N GLN A 292 23.70 2.20 -9.83
CA GLN A 292 24.13 1.28 -8.80
C GLN A 292 23.24 1.37 -7.55
N ILE A 293 22.93 0.23 -6.96
CA ILE A 293 22.32 0.15 -5.64
C ILE A 293 23.02 -0.88 -4.78
N VAL A 294 23.34 -0.49 -3.55
CA VAL A 294 23.98 -1.36 -2.56
C VAL A 294 23.21 -1.26 -1.26
N PHE A 295 22.83 -2.41 -0.73
CA PHE A 295 22.28 -2.50 0.61
C PHE A 295 23.38 -2.82 1.61
N THR A 296 23.29 -2.25 2.82
CA THR A 296 24.30 -2.44 3.86
C THR A 296 23.65 -2.75 5.21
N ARG A 297 24.36 -3.53 6.01
CA ARG A 297 24.07 -3.78 7.41
C ARG A 297 25.27 -3.33 8.25
N GLY A 298 25.10 -2.28 9.05
CA GLY A 298 26.19 -1.73 9.85
C GLY A 298 27.38 -1.21 9.04
N GLY A 299 27.16 -0.78 7.78
CA GLY A 299 28.20 -0.31 6.88
C GLY A 299 28.82 -1.40 6.00
N GLU A 300 28.57 -2.68 6.29
CA GLU A 300 29.00 -3.79 5.44
C GLU A 300 27.92 -4.14 4.41
N ARG A 301 28.33 -4.52 3.20
CA ARG A 301 27.39 -4.96 2.14
C ARG A 301 26.52 -6.11 2.64
N PHE A 302 25.22 -6.00 2.42
CA PHE A 302 24.25 -7.00 2.84
C PHE A 302 23.12 -7.14 1.82
N PRO A 303 22.67 -8.37 1.51
CA PRO A 303 23.44 -9.60 1.73
C PRO A 303 24.72 -9.62 0.89
N LEU A 304 25.74 -10.33 1.34
CA LEU A 304 27.06 -10.36 0.70
C LEU A 304 27.07 -10.73 -0.79
N ILE A 305 26.01 -11.39 -1.23
CA ILE A 305 25.87 -11.90 -2.61
C ILE A 305 25.19 -10.86 -3.54
N TYR A 306 24.53 -9.85 -2.99
CA TYR A 306 23.86 -8.84 -3.81
C TYR A 306 24.85 -7.74 -4.20
N ASN A 307 25.46 -7.94 -5.33
CA ASN A 307 26.09 -6.86 -6.06
C ASN A 307 25.11 -6.45 -7.17
N LEU A 308 24.25 -5.51 -6.87
CA LEU A 308 23.39 -4.90 -7.87
C LEU A 308 24.21 -3.80 -8.57
N ASP A 309 25.15 -4.23 -9.38
CA ASP A 309 25.61 -3.37 -10.44
C ASP A 309 24.50 -3.40 -11.48
N THR A 310 23.77 -2.32 -11.60
CA THR A 310 22.82 -2.20 -12.70
C THR A 310 23.61 -2.25 -13.99
N LEU A 311 23.34 -3.25 -14.77
CA LEU A 311 24.01 -3.43 -16.04
C LEU A 311 23.73 -2.20 -16.91
N GLN A 312 24.77 -1.60 -17.39
CA GLN A 312 24.66 -0.53 -18.35
C GLN A 312 23.86 -1.01 -19.56
N LYS A 313 22.81 -0.33 -19.85
CA LYS A 313 22.02 -0.62 -21.04
C LYS A 313 22.80 -0.26 -22.28
N THR A 314 22.82 -1.18 -23.20
CA THR A 314 23.59 -1.06 -24.44
C THR A 314 22.92 -0.17 -25.48
N THR A 315 21.65 0.19 -25.27
CA THR A 315 20.91 1.04 -26.21
C THR A 315 20.17 2.15 -25.47
N PRO A 316 20.28 3.41 -25.91
CA PRO A 316 19.60 4.55 -25.31
C PRO A 316 18.06 4.48 -25.38
N THR A 317 17.55 3.61 -26.22
CA THR A 317 16.10 3.39 -26.43
C THR A 317 15.54 2.22 -25.64
N ASP A 318 16.38 1.54 -24.86
CA ASP A 318 15.92 0.42 -24.04
C ASP A 318 15.22 0.94 -22.80
N GLU A 319 13.90 0.91 -22.84
CA GLU A 319 13.01 1.37 -21.77
C GLU A 319 12.83 0.36 -20.63
N SER A 320 13.49 -0.80 -20.70
CA SER A 320 13.36 -1.84 -19.70
C SER A 320 14.09 -1.47 -18.39
N ALA A 321 13.49 -1.74 -17.25
CA ALA A 321 14.16 -1.67 -15.96
C ALA A 321 15.25 -2.74 -15.88
N ASP A 322 16.33 -2.47 -15.10
CA ASP A 322 17.38 -3.47 -14.91
C ASP A 322 16.81 -4.76 -14.31
N PRO A 323 17.01 -5.92 -14.95
CA PRO A 323 16.42 -7.18 -14.51
C PRO A 323 16.83 -7.58 -13.07
N GLN A 324 17.99 -7.17 -12.61
CA GLN A 324 18.47 -7.51 -11.25
C GLN A 324 17.75 -6.67 -10.19
N VAL A 325 17.57 -5.38 -10.43
CA VAL A 325 16.80 -4.49 -9.55
C VAL A 325 15.36 -4.95 -9.46
N VAL A 326 14.74 -5.22 -10.61
CA VAL A 326 13.38 -5.75 -10.68
C VAL A 326 13.26 -7.07 -9.93
N ARG A 327 14.17 -8.00 -10.15
CA ARG A 327 14.16 -9.31 -9.48
C ARG A 327 14.24 -9.19 -7.96
N ASN A 328 15.10 -8.32 -7.44
CA ASN A 328 15.26 -8.17 -6.00
C ASN A 328 14.06 -7.48 -5.36
N PHE A 329 13.51 -6.50 -6.03
CA PHE A 329 12.25 -5.88 -5.65
C PHE A 329 11.12 -6.93 -5.61
N MET A 330 10.98 -7.72 -6.67
CA MET A 330 10.01 -8.80 -6.74
C MET A 330 10.19 -9.82 -5.62
N ASN A 331 11.41 -10.24 -5.34
CA ASN A 331 11.68 -11.17 -4.25
C ASN A 331 11.25 -10.61 -2.89
N ALA A 332 11.50 -9.34 -2.62
CA ALA A 332 11.11 -8.71 -1.37
C ALA A 332 9.58 -8.62 -1.20
N ILE A 333 8.85 -8.33 -2.28
CA ILE A 333 7.38 -8.28 -2.25
C ILE A 333 6.75 -9.67 -2.24
N VAL A 334 7.29 -10.62 -2.99
CA VAL A 334 6.75 -11.99 -3.06
C VAL A 334 6.74 -12.65 -1.68
N GLU A 335 7.75 -12.43 -0.85
CA GLU A 335 7.75 -12.96 0.53
C GLU A 335 6.57 -12.40 1.34
N PHE A 336 6.25 -11.13 1.17
CA PHE A 336 5.07 -10.53 1.80
C PHE A 336 3.76 -11.02 1.16
N SER A 337 3.68 -11.13 -0.15
CA SER A 337 2.47 -11.54 -0.87
C SER A 337 2.08 -13.00 -0.60
N LYS A 338 3.02 -13.88 -0.38
CA LYS A 338 2.75 -15.28 0.03
C LYS A 338 1.92 -15.35 1.31
N LEU A 339 2.13 -14.41 2.21
CA LEU A 339 1.42 -14.33 3.48
C LEU A 339 -0.03 -13.85 3.30
N ASN A 340 -0.28 -13.00 2.33
CA ASN A 340 -1.61 -12.47 2.05
C ASN A 340 -2.55 -13.43 1.31
N ARG A 341 -2.12 -14.66 1.04
CA ARG A 341 -2.89 -15.67 0.29
C ARG A 341 -3.44 -15.18 -1.05
N THR A 342 -2.88 -14.13 -1.58
CA THR A 342 -3.16 -13.75 -2.95
C THR A 342 -2.46 -14.78 -3.82
N ASN A 343 -3.21 -15.54 -4.60
CA ASN A 343 -2.66 -16.44 -5.63
C ASN A 343 -2.07 -15.63 -6.80
N ALA A 344 -1.66 -14.41 -6.53
CA ALA A 344 -1.07 -13.55 -7.51
C ALA A 344 0.29 -14.11 -7.88
N SER A 345 0.37 -14.69 -9.02
CA SER A 345 1.65 -14.73 -9.72
C SER A 345 2.08 -13.29 -9.91
N PRO A 346 3.35 -12.95 -9.64
CA PRO A 346 3.87 -11.65 -10.01
C PRO A 346 3.61 -11.45 -11.48
N VAL A 347 2.67 -10.59 -11.79
CA VAL A 347 2.32 -10.32 -13.17
C VAL A 347 3.41 -9.46 -13.73
N ASN A 348 3.67 -9.68 -14.98
CA ASN A 348 4.47 -8.84 -15.82
C ASN A 348 3.86 -7.42 -15.92
N THR A 349 3.87 -6.71 -14.80
CA THR A 349 3.52 -5.30 -14.74
C THR A 349 4.48 -4.44 -15.57
N PHE A 350 5.52 -5.10 -16.08
CA PHE A 350 6.55 -4.52 -16.91
C PHE A 350 6.42 -4.91 -18.38
N VAL A 351 5.32 -5.58 -18.77
CA VAL A 351 5.05 -5.90 -20.18
C VAL A 351 4.35 -4.71 -20.82
N GLU A 352 4.97 -4.19 -21.83
CA GLU A 352 4.38 -3.18 -22.68
C GLU A 352 3.37 -3.74 -23.69
N THR A 353 2.62 -2.86 -24.33
CA THR A 353 1.63 -3.22 -25.35
C THR A 353 2.19 -3.93 -26.57
N ASP A 354 3.47 -3.76 -26.84
CA ASP A 354 4.18 -4.42 -27.92
C ASP A 354 4.87 -5.73 -27.51
N GLY A 355 4.71 -6.14 -26.24
CA GLY A 355 5.28 -7.36 -25.71
C GLY A 355 6.70 -7.21 -25.17
N THR A 356 7.25 -6.01 -25.14
CA THR A 356 8.54 -5.76 -24.50
C THR A 356 8.39 -5.68 -22.99
N TYR A 357 9.34 -6.24 -22.25
CA TYR A 357 9.42 -6.11 -20.81
C TYR A 357 10.09 -4.78 -20.48
N GLY A 358 9.39 -3.94 -19.76
CA GLY A 358 9.93 -2.67 -19.36
C GLY A 358 8.92 -1.83 -18.64
N TYR A 359 9.43 -0.77 -18.11
CA TYR A 359 8.64 0.27 -17.52
C TYR A 359 8.34 1.32 -18.59
N LYS A 360 7.08 1.43 -18.99
CA LYS A 360 6.65 2.53 -19.84
C LYS A 360 5.84 3.51 -19.05
N GLU A 361 6.28 4.72 -19.07
CA GLU A 361 5.52 5.81 -18.56
C GLU A 361 4.30 6.05 -19.46
N THR A 362 3.15 5.60 -19.02
CA THR A 362 1.92 6.25 -19.43
C THR A 362 1.69 7.38 -18.45
N ILE A 363 2.20 8.52 -18.79
CA ILE A 363 2.29 9.71 -17.94
C ILE A 363 0.96 10.12 -17.34
N GLN A 364 -0.14 9.64 -17.86
CA GLN A 364 -1.45 10.16 -17.54
C GLN A 364 -2.37 9.21 -16.79
N GLY A 365 -2.05 7.97 -16.67
CA GLY A 365 -3.02 6.99 -16.17
C GLY A 365 -2.54 6.06 -15.09
N GLY A 366 -1.37 6.23 -14.60
CA GLY A 366 -0.76 5.29 -13.68
C GLY A 366 0.07 4.28 -14.43
N SER A 367 1.30 4.30 -14.14
CA SER A 367 2.26 3.33 -14.59
C SER A 367 2.42 2.29 -13.51
N ALA A 368 2.60 1.09 -13.93
CA ALA A 368 3.09 0.06 -13.06
C ALA A 368 4.52 0.42 -12.66
N GLY A 369 4.72 0.83 -11.43
CA GLY A 369 6.02 1.16 -10.90
C GLY A 369 6.83 -0.08 -10.63
N ALA A 370 8.09 -0.07 -11.04
CA ALA A 370 9.09 -0.87 -10.39
C ALA A 370 9.61 -0.11 -9.16
N GLY A 371 9.94 -0.84 -8.12
CA GLY A 371 10.57 -0.30 -6.94
C GLY A 371 11.97 -0.86 -6.74
N ILE A 372 12.51 -0.60 -5.59
CA ILE A 372 13.72 -1.22 -5.08
C ILE A 372 13.38 -2.20 -3.96
N GLY A 373 14.17 -3.23 -3.75
CA GLY A 373 13.92 -4.16 -2.66
C GLY A 373 15.08 -5.07 -2.33
N CYS A 374 15.09 -5.53 -1.11
CA CYS A 374 16.04 -6.50 -0.58
C CYS A 374 15.29 -7.53 0.27
N ALA A 375 15.18 -8.74 -0.23
CA ALA A 375 14.70 -9.88 0.57
C ALA A 375 15.83 -10.34 1.48
N MET A 376 15.55 -10.51 2.76
CA MET A 376 16.59 -10.74 3.76
C MET A 376 16.67 -12.18 4.24
N ASP A 377 15.55 -12.84 4.38
CA ASP A 377 15.53 -14.24 4.85
C ASP A 377 14.51 -15.06 4.08
N VAL A 378 14.92 -15.52 2.92
CA VAL A 378 14.08 -16.27 1.99
C VAL A 378 13.93 -17.75 2.41
N ILE A 379 14.86 -18.27 3.20
CA ILE A 379 14.97 -19.72 3.49
C ILE A 379 14.35 -20.07 4.83
N SER A 380 14.73 -19.40 5.91
CA SER A 380 14.32 -19.78 7.25
C SER A 380 13.02 -19.12 7.71
N GLY A 381 12.66 -17.97 7.13
CA GLY A 381 11.52 -17.16 7.57
C GLY A 381 11.66 -16.65 9.01
N GLN A 382 12.87 -16.68 9.56
CA GLN A 382 13.16 -16.19 10.92
C GLN A 382 13.44 -14.68 10.95
N GLY A 383 13.89 -14.13 9.81
CA GLY A 383 14.28 -12.76 9.71
C GLY A 383 15.71 -12.49 10.16
N ILE A 384 16.17 -11.29 9.90
CA ILE A 384 17.50 -10.79 10.26
C ILE A 384 17.36 -9.70 11.31
N ASP A 385 18.26 -9.72 12.29
CA ASP A 385 18.28 -8.75 13.39
C ASP A 385 18.89 -7.40 12.96
N PHE A 386 18.08 -6.35 13.01
CA PHE A 386 18.47 -4.94 12.83
C PHE A 386 18.14 -4.08 14.06
N SER A 387 17.92 -4.70 15.22
CA SER A 387 17.58 -3.96 16.44
C SER A 387 18.68 -3.01 16.91
N ARG A 388 19.95 -3.32 16.61
CA ARG A 388 21.12 -2.58 17.04
C ARG A 388 22.02 -2.09 15.91
N VAL A 389 21.71 -2.47 14.68
CA VAL A 389 22.56 -2.24 13.51
C VAL A 389 21.73 -1.53 12.45
N PRO A 390 22.19 -0.40 11.92
CA PRO A 390 21.44 0.32 10.90
C PRO A 390 21.40 -0.45 9.58
N PHE A 391 20.27 -0.31 8.88
CA PHE A 391 20.12 -0.70 7.49
C PHE A 391 20.46 0.49 6.60
N GLY A 392 21.33 0.30 5.64
CA GLY A 392 21.74 1.33 4.71
C GLY A 392 21.38 1.00 3.27
N ILE A 393 21.09 2.05 2.51
CA ILE A 393 20.93 2.01 1.06
C ILE A 393 21.85 3.06 0.48
N GLN A 394 22.72 2.64 -0.43
CA GLN A 394 23.56 3.52 -1.21
C GLN A 394 23.13 3.39 -2.67
N MET A 395 22.80 4.50 -3.30
CA MET A 395 22.37 4.54 -4.68
C MET A 395 23.18 5.54 -5.47
N GLU A 396 23.59 5.14 -6.66
CA GLU A 396 24.11 6.00 -7.69
C GLU A 396 23.08 6.09 -8.81
N LEU A 397 22.63 7.30 -9.08
CA LEU A 397 21.57 7.60 -10.02
C LEU A 397 22.12 8.41 -11.18
N ASP A 398 21.52 8.29 -12.35
CA ASP A 398 21.92 9.05 -13.54
C ASP A 398 21.78 10.57 -13.30
N LEU A 399 22.71 11.33 -13.89
CA LEU A 399 22.81 12.79 -13.74
C LEU A 399 21.59 13.53 -14.30
N ASP A 400 20.91 12.95 -15.27
CA ASP A 400 19.79 13.60 -15.97
C ASP A 400 18.41 13.26 -15.34
N LEU A 401 18.41 12.62 -14.17
CA LEU A 401 17.18 12.34 -13.46
C LEU A 401 16.53 13.62 -12.92
N ASP A 402 15.22 13.74 -13.08
CA ASP A 402 14.44 14.79 -12.45
C ASP A 402 14.40 14.64 -10.93
N PHE A 403 14.87 15.63 -10.20
CA PHE A 403 14.83 15.68 -8.74
C PHE A 403 13.91 16.82 -8.26
N PRO A 404 13.38 16.73 -7.03
CA PRO A 404 13.49 15.65 -6.05
C PRO A 404 12.50 14.49 -6.25
N ASN A 405 12.86 13.33 -5.73
CA ASN A 405 11.97 12.18 -5.66
C ASN A 405 11.70 11.80 -4.20
N ALA A 406 10.45 11.52 -3.88
CA ALA A 406 10.07 10.92 -2.62
C ALA A 406 10.29 9.40 -2.70
N LEU A 407 11.00 8.85 -1.72
CA LEU A 407 11.20 7.41 -1.56
C LEU A 407 10.41 6.94 -0.35
N TYR A 408 9.44 6.06 -0.57
CA TYR A 408 8.75 5.32 0.46
C TYR A 408 9.37 3.94 0.59
N LEU A 409 9.77 3.57 1.80
CA LEU A 409 10.35 2.27 2.13
C LEU A 409 9.46 1.56 3.13
N TYR A 410 9.17 0.31 2.85
CA TYR A 410 8.34 -0.57 3.66
C TYR A 410 9.18 -1.72 4.19
N VAL A 411 9.25 -1.81 5.49
CA VAL A 411 10.02 -2.85 6.19
C VAL A 411 9.05 -3.92 6.66
N HIS A 412 9.19 -5.09 6.09
CA HIS A 412 8.42 -6.28 6.48
C HIS A 412 9.19 -7.03 7.58
N ALA A 413 8.57 -7.17 8.74
CA ALA A 413 9.15 -7.84 9.91
C ALA A 413 8.12 -8.74 10.60
N LYS A 414 8.61 -9.64 11.45
CA LYS A 414 7.78 -10.41 12.39
C LYS A 414 7.86 -9.81 13.78
N ASN A 415 6.71 -9.57 14.36
CA ASN A 415 6.56 -9.03 15.70
C ASN A 415 5.81 -10.01 16.60
N THR A 416 5.97 -9.85 17.90
CA THR A 416 5.25 -10.63 18.90
C THR A 416 4.54 -9.70 19.87
N LEU A 417 3.25 -9.87 19.98
CA LEU A 417 2.41 -9.18 20.96
C LEU A 417 2.29 -10.09 22.19
N VAL A 418 2.74 -9.59 23.35
CA VAL A 418 2.57 -10.27 24.64
C VAL A 418 1.45 -9.58 25.39
N MET A 419 0.40 -10.31 25.67
CA MET A 419 -0.79 -9.83 26.37
C MET A 419 -0.91 -10.53 27.73
N SER A 420 -1.08 -9.77 28.81
CA SER A 420 -1.31 -10.31 30.14
C SER A 420 -2.24 -9.38 30.90
N GLY A 421 -3.51 -9.72 30.97
CA GLY A 421 -4.55 -8.82 31.46
C GLY A 421 -4.59 -7.51 30.67
N ASP A 422 -4.44 -6.39 31.37
CA ASP A 422 -4.41 -5.04 30.74
C ASP A 422 -3.01 -4.64 30.23
N SER A 423 -1.99 -5.45 30.52
CA SER A 423 -0.62 -5.18 30.08
C SER A 423 -0.38 -5.75 28.69
N ILE A 424 0.09 -4.89 27.80
CA ILE A 424 0.47 -5.27 26.44
C ILE A 424 1.87 -4.77 26.14
N GLN A 425 2.67 -5.67 25.60
CA GLN A 425 4.02 -5.37 25.14
C GLN A 425 4.19 -5.88 23.70
N VAL A 426 4.69 -5.03 22.83
CA VAL A 426 5.09 -5.41 21.47
C VAL A 426 6.59 -5.65 21.47
N LEU A 427 7.00 -6.85 21.07
CA LEU A 427 8.39 -7.23 20.89
C LEU A 427 8.69 -7.18 19.38
N HIS A 428 9.62 -6.32 19.02
CA HIS A 428 10.04 -6.06 17.66
C HIS A 428 11.24 -6.88 17.23
#